data_9b2dd2cf46b620e7550d97350263fc32
#
_entry.id   9b2dd2cf46b620e7550d97350263fc32
#
_cell.length_a   1.000
_cell.length_b   1.000
_cell.length_c   1.000
_cell.angle_alpha   90.00
_cell.angle_beta   90.00
_cell.angle_gamma   90.00
#
_symmetry.space_group_name_H-M   'P 1'
#
loop_
_entity.id
_entity.type
_entity.pdbx_description
1 polymer ?
#
loop_
_entity_poly.entity_id
_entity_poly.type
_entity_poly.pdbx_seq_one_letter_code
_entity_poly.pdbx_strand_id
1 'polypeptide(L)'
;LGADKKPRGPSLSPTPIGGDRVGLTLPEAQVALIRAATASGKPVLVAIVAGSAVLVEEWRGDVNAILMSFYAGMEGGTALAEVLFGDVCPSGKLPFTVARDAAHYPFFDRDAEEITYDLWHGYTKLEREGIAPRYAFGHGLSYATFAYSALNARVAGEAIEVSVAVRNTGDVAADEVVQCYIGAPGVEAERAVKQLRGFARVSLAPGETAIARFTVAHDTMRWRAGREWRLEPGTYRVYAGGSSAACLQTSVEV
;
A
#
# COMPACT_ATOMS: atom_id res chain seq x y z
N LEU A 1 12.49 -5.80 14.88
CA LEU A 1 12.43 -7.20 15.34
C LEU A 1 13.86 -7.73 15.26
N GLY A 2 14.55 -7.70 16.41
CA GLY A 2 15.94 -8.09 16.53
C GLY A 2 16.17 -9.53 16.12
N ALA A 3 17.09 -9.75 15.20
CA ALA A 3 17.55 -11.07 14.83
C ALA A 3 18.21 -11.73 16.04
N ASP A 4 17.70 -12.89 16.42
CA ASP A 4 18.33 -13.72 17.43
C ASP A 4 19.65 -14.26 16.85
N LYS A 5 20.78 -13.67 17.23
CA LYS A 5 22.13 -13.96 16.68
C LYS A 5 22.63 -15.38 17.02
N LYS A 6 21.92 -16.14 17.87
CA LYS A 6 22.33 -17.49 18.25
C LYS A 6 21.70 -18.52 17.33
N PRO A 7 22.48 -19.35 16.64
CA PRO A 7 21.95 -20.47 15.87
C PRO A 7 21.21 -21.44 16.82
N ARG A 8 19.96 -21.68 16.54
CA ARG A 8 19.14 -22.65 17.28
C ARG A 8 19.38 -24.03 16.72
N GLY A 9 20.43 -24.70 17.22
CA GLY A 9 20.72 -26.11 16.91
C GLY A 9 21.18 -26.38 15.46
N PRO A 10 21.54 -27.63 15.15
CA PRO A 10 21.88 -28.00 13.79
C PRO A 10 20.65 -27.93 12.88
N SER A 11 20.70 -27.07 11.90
CA SER A 11 19.67 -26.95 10.87
C SER A 11 19.96 -27.89 9.72
N LEU A 12 18.96 -28.62 9.27
CA LEU A 12 19.00 -29.38 8.02
C LEU A 12 18.87 -28.47 6.77
N SER A 13 18.68 -27.19 6.96
CA SER A 13 18.61 -26.19 5.89
C SER A 13 19.93 -25.45 5.77
N PRO A 14 20.49 -25.27 4.56
CA PRO A 14 21.68 -24.47 4.33
C PRO A 14 21.47 -22.95 4.55
N THR A 15 20.23 -22.50 4.80
CA THR A 15 19.93 -21.11 5.14
C THR A 15 20.20 -20.85 6.61
N PRO A 16 20.86 -19.72 6.97
CA PRO A 16 21.02 -19.33 8.37
C PRO A 16 19.66 -19.25 9.05
N ILE A 17 19.53 -19.94 10.19
CA ILE A 17 18.31 -19.90 10.99
C ILE A 17 18.30 -18.59 11.77
N GLY A 18 17.28 -17.81 11.57
CA GLY A 18 17.10 -16.49 12.19
C GLY A 18 17.80 -15.39 11.40
N GLY A 19 17.23 -14.25 11.40
CA GLY A 19 17.68 -13.08 10.67
C GLY A 19 16.72 -12.70 9.55
N ASP A 20 16.84 -11.45 9.15
CA ASP A 20 16.06 -10.88 8.07
C ASP A 20 16.49 -11.47 6.72
N ARG A 21 15.62 -11.31 5.73
CA ARG A 21 15.91 -11.71 4.36
C ARG A 21 17.17 -11.01 3.84
N VAL A 22 18.00 -11.74 3.10
CA VAL A 22 19.19 -11.18 2.44
C VAL A 22 18.80 -10.24 1.30
N GLY A 23 17.66 -10.52 0.65
CA GLY A 23 17.15 -9.73 -0.46
C GLY A 23 15.62 -9.66 -0.45
N LEU A 24 15.07 -8.80 -1.29
CA LEU A 24 13.62 -8.60 -1.41
C LEU A 24 13.00 -9.33 -2.61
N THR A 25 13.81 -10.05 -3.40
CA THR A 25 13.36 -10.90 -4.51
C THR A 25 12.94 -12.30 -4.03
N LEU A 26 12.27 -13.04 -4.90
CA LEU A 26 12.05 -14.47 -4.66
C LEU A 26 13.37 -15.24 -4.81
N PRO A 27 13.54 -16.37 -4.10
CA PRO A 27 14.64 -17.30 -4.34
C PRO A 27 14.67 -17.79 -5.79
N GLU A 28 15.87 -18.01 -6.35
CA GLU A 28 16.06 -18.41 -7.74
C GLU A 28 15.22 -19.66 -8.13
N ALA A 29 15.13 -20.64 -7.24
CA ALA A 29 14.32 -21.84 -7.47
C ALA A 29 12.82 -21.54 -7.67
N GLN A 30 12.29 -20.53 -6.96
CA GLN A 30 10.90 -20.11 -7.12
C GLN A 30 10.69 -19.34 -8.43
N VAL A 31 11.65 -18.52 -8.83
CA VAL A 31 11.62 -17.84 -10.13
C VAL A 31 11.70 -18.85 -11.28
N ALA A 32 12.57 -19.85 -11.16
CA ALA A 32 12.66 -20.95 -12.14
C ALA A 32 11.34 -21.74 -12.25
N LEU A 33 10.65 -21.98 -11.13
CA LEU A 33 9.32 -22.61 -11.14
C LEU A 33 8.28 -21.76 -11.89
N ILE A 34 8.25 -20.44 -11.63
CA ILE A 34 7.37 -19.52 -12.36
C ILE A 34 7.65 -19.59 -13.86
N ARG A 35 8.91 -19.51 -14.27
CA ARG A 35 9.31 -19.60 -15.69
C ARG A 35 8.92 -20.94 -16.32
N ALA A 36 9.09 -22.05 -15.60
CA ALA A 36 8.67 -23.37 -16.08
C ALA A 36 7.14 -23.45 -16.26
N ALA A 37 6.38 -22.88 -15.32
CA ALA A 37 4.93 -22.81 -15.42
C ALA A 37 4.48 -21.99 -16.63
N THR A 38 5.05 -20.81 -16.85
CA THR A 38 4.71 -19.92 -17.98
C THR A 38 5.08 -20.52 -19.32
N ALA A 39 6.16 -21.31 -19.40
CA ALA A 39 6.54 -22.06 -20.60
C ALA A 39 5.50 -23.11 -21.03
N SER A 40 4.57 -23.49 -20.17
CA SER A 40 3.46 -24.39 -20.52
C SER A 40 2.43 -23.77 -21.47
N GLY A 41 2.47 -22.46 -21.69
CA GLY A 41 1.50 -21.70 -22.49
C GLY A 41 0.12 -21.55 -21.84
N LYS A 42 -0.07 -21.98 -20.59
CA LYS A 42 -1.32 -21.82 -19.83
C LYS A 42 -1.28 -20.51 -19.02
N PRO A 43 -2.44 -19.92 -18.72
CA PRO A 43 -2.50 -18.80 -17.78
C PRO A 43 -1.88 -19.15 -16.43
N VAL A 44 -0.99 -18.29 -15.95
CA VAL A 44 -0.29 -18.47 -14.67
C VAL A 44 -0.66 -17.34 -13.72
N LEU A 45 -1.07 -17.73 -12.52
CA LEU A 45 -1.26 -16.82 -11.39
C LEU A 45 -0.23 -17.16 -10.32
N VAL A 46 0.39 -16.16 -9.74
CA VAL A 46 1.33 -16.32 -8.62
C VAL A 46 0.71 -15.77 -7.35
N ALA A 47 0.48 -16.66 -6.37
CA ALA A 47 0.08 -16.27 -5.02
C ALA A 47 1.34 -16.15 -4.14
N ILE A 48 1.63 -14.94 -3.68
CA ILE A 48 2.77 -14.65 -2.81
C ILE A 48 2.33 -14.78 -1.35
N VAL A 49 2.96 -15.69 -0.61
CA VAL A 49 2.79 -15.82 0.84
C VAL A 49 3.99 -15.17 1.52
N ALA A 50 3.83 -13.96 1.97
CA ALA A 50 4.88 -13.18 2.64
C ALA A 50 4.28 -12.09 3.52
N GLY A 51 5.00 -11.64 4.54
CA GLY A 51 4.55 -10.58 5.47
C GLY A 51 4.91 -9.15 5.02
N SER A 52 5.69 -9.00 3.95
CA SER A 52 6.17 -7.70 3.46
C SER A 52 6.41 -7.70 1.96
N ALA A 53 6.83 -6.57 1.41
CA ALA A 53 7.07 -6.40 -0.02
C ALA A 53 8.03 -7.45 -0.59
N VAL A 54 7.70 -7.95 -1.77
CA VAL A 54 8.54 -8.80 -2.62
C VAL A 54 8.71 -8.06 -3.94
N LEU A 55 9.95 -7.93 -4.41
CA LEU A 55 10.23 -7.38 -5.73
C LEU A 55 9.85 -8.39 -6.79
N VAL A 56 9.11 -7.95 -7.79
CA VAL A 56 8.49 -8.83 -8.80
C VAL A 56 8.99 -8.53 -10.22
N GLU A 57 9.88 -7.56 -10.39
CA GLU A 57 10.31 -7.05 -11.70
C GLU A 57 10.84 -8.17 -12.62
N GLU A 58 11.54 -9.15 -12.06
CA GLU A 58 12.21 -10.21 -12.80
C GLU A 58 11.27 -11.15 -13.55
N TRP A 59 10.03 -11.32 -13.05
CA TRP A 59 9.12 -12.35 -13.56
C TRP A 59 7.66 -11.88 -13.76
N ARG A 60 7.31 -10.68 -13.27
CA ARG A 60 5.93 -10.20 -13.31
C ARG A 60 5.36 -10.07 -14.73
N GLY A 61 6.22 -9.85 -15.72
CA GLY A 61 5.82 -9.73 -17.12
C GLY A 61 5.41 -11.06 -17.77
N ASP A 62 5.77 -12.17 -17.14
CA ASP A 62 5.55 -13.51 -17.65
C ASP A 62 4.24 -14.13 -17.14
N VAL A 63 3.61 -13.53 -16.12
CA VAL A 63 2.42 -14.08 -15.44
C VAL A 63 1.17 -13.23 -15.69
N ASN A 64 0.01 -13.87 -15.63
CA ASN A 64 -1.27 -13.22 -15.89
C ASN A 64 -1.80 -12.44 -14.68
N ALA A 65 -1.52 -12.92 -13.44
CA ALA A 65 -1.94 -12.26 -12.22
C ALA A 65 -0.99 -12.54 -11.06
N ILE A 66 -0.96 -11.62 -10.11
CA ILE A 66 -0.21 -11.73 -8.86
C ILE A 66 -1.18 -11.43 -7.72
N LEU A 67 -1.26 -12.34 -6.75
CA LEU A 67 -2.04 -12.17 -5.53
C LEU A 67 -1.11 -12.12 -4.32
N MET A 68 -1.24 -11.10 -3.48
CA MET A 68 -0.56 -11.03 -2.19
C MET A 68 -1.46 -11.64 -1.12
N SER A 69 -1.15 -12.86 -0.68
CA SER A 69 -2.00 -13.64 0.23
C SER A 69 -1.65 -13.42 1.70
N PHE A 70 -0.52 -12.76 2.01
CA PHE A 70 -0.02 -12.63 3.37
C PHE A 70 0.06 -13.99 4.08
N TYR A 71 -0.24 -14.03 5.38
CA TYR A 71 -0.32 -15.27 6.21
C TYR A 71 -1.79 -15.49 6.57
N ALA A 72 -2.54 -16.08 5.66
CA ALA A 72 -4.00 -16.11 5.66
C ALA A 72 -4.65 -17.08 6.69
N GLY A 73 -3.85 -17.86 7.43
CA GLY A 73 -4.37 -18.78 8.44
C GLY A 73 -5.06 -20.03 7.86
N MET A 74 -5.92 -20.67 8.65
CA MET A 74 -6.53 -21.98 8.29
C MET A 74 -7.44 -21.88 7.06
N GLU A 75 -8.22 -20.81 6.93
CA GLU A 75 -9.17 -20.62 5.83
C GLU A 75 -8.54 -19.99 4.57
N GLY A 76 -7.21 -19.79 4.58
CA GLY A 76 -6.51 -19.14 3.48
C GLY A 76 -6.66 -19.84 2.13
N GLY A 77 -6.76 -21.16 2.13
CA GLY A 77 -7.01 -21.95 0.92
C GLY A 77 -8.41 -21.70 0.35
N THR A 78 -9.43 -21.71 1.21
CA THR A 78 -10.83 -21.39 0.85
C THR A 78 -10.93 -19.97 0.30
N ALA A 79 -10.41 -18.98 1.02
CA ALA A 79 -10.43 -17.58 0.59
C ALA A 79 -9.71 -17.35 -0.75
N LEU A 80 -8.57 -18.03 -0.97
CA LEU A 80 -7.86 -17.98 -2.25
C LEU A 80 -8.72 -18.56 -3.38
N ALA A 81 -9.36 -19.71 -3.16
CA ALA A 81 -10.21 -20.34 -4.16
C ALA A 81 -11.42 -19.45 -4.51
N GLU A 82 -12.12 -18.91 -3.52
CA GLU A 82 -13.26 -18.01 -3.72
C GLU A 82 -12.89 -16.78 -4.56
N VAL A 83 -11.72 -16.19 -4.31
CA VAL A 83 -11.22 -15.08 -5.14
C VAL A 83 -10.89 -15.57 -6.55
N LEU A 84 -10.19 -16.69 -6.70
CA LEU A 84 -9.75 -17.19 -8.02
C LEU A 84 -10.90 -17.60 -8.92
N PHE A 85 -11.94 -18.19 -8.35
CA PHE A 85 -13.13 -18.64 -9.11
C PHE A 85 -14.20 -17.56 -9.23
N GLY A 86 -14.02 -16.40 -8.58
CA GLY A 86 -14.91 -15.25 -8.72
C GLY A 86 -16.11 -15.27 -7.77
N ASP A 87 -16.16 -16.17 -6.81
CA ASP A 87 -17.22 -16.22 -5.78
C ASP A 87 -17.12 -14.98 -4.87
N VAL A 88 -15.91 -14.47 -4.66
CA VAL A 88 -15.63 -13.24 -3.92
C VAL A 88 -14.84 -12.28 -4.78
N CYS A 89 -15.34 -11.06 -4.91
CA CYS A 89 -14.65 -9.98 -5.60
C CYS A 89 -13.54 -9.41 -4.70
N PRO A 90 -12.26 -9.41 -5.13
CA PRO A 90 -11.17 -8.89 -4.31
C PRO A 90 -11.32 -7.38 -4.08
N SER A 91 -11.12 -6.94 -2.85
CA SER A 91 -11.16 -5.53 -2.43
C SER A 91 -9.94 -5.12 -1.59
N GLY A 92 -9.03 -6.05 -1.33
CA GLY A 92 -7.83 -5.80 -0.53
C GLY A 92 -6.90 -4.78 -1.16
N LYS A 93 -6.26 -3.96 -0.32
CA LYS A 93 -5.27 -2.97 -0.74
C LYS A 93 -3.93 -3.25 -0.06
N LEU A 94 -2.83 -3.06 -0.79
CA LEU A 94 -1.48 -3.23 -0.25
C LEU A 94 -1.21 -2.17 0.84
N PRO A 95 -0.89 -2.58 2.08
CA PRO A 95 -0.56 -1.65 3.17
C PRO A 95 0.91 -1.19 3.14
N PHE A 96 1.58 -1.39 2.01
CA PHE A 96 2.95 -0.97 1.74
C PHE A 96 3.14 -0.66 0.25
N THR A 97 4.27 -0.03 -0.06
CA THR A 97 4.67 0.25 -1.43
C THR A 97 5.61 -0.85 -1.92
N VAL A 98 5.38 -1.37 -3.10
CA VAL A 98 6.34 -2.26 -3.78
C VAL A 98 7.19 -1.41 -4.73
N ALA A 99 8.47 -1.27 -4.42
CA ALA A 99 9.41 -0.58 -5.27
C ALA A 99 9.78 -1.42 -6.51
N ARG A 100 10.45 -0.80 -7.48
CA ARG A 100 11.00 -1.48 -8.65
C ARG A 100 12.39 -2.05 -8.38
N ASP A 101 13.12 -1.44 -7.44
CA ASP A 101 14.47 -1.81 -7.06
C ASP A 101 14.62 -1.74 -5.53
N ALA A 102 15.44 -2.61 -4.96
CA ALA A 102 15.73 -2.61 -3.53
C ALA A 102 16.40 -1.31 -3.07
N ALA A 103 17.20 -0.67 -3.92
CA ALA A 103 17.85 0.60 -3.64
C ALA A 103 16.87 1.77 -3.42
N HIS A 104 15.60 1.63 -3.84
CA HIS A 104 14.56 2.64 -3.60
C HIS A 104 14.02 2.63 -2.16
N TYR A 105 14.28 1.57 -1.39
CA TYR A 105 13.97 1.53 0.04
C TYR A 105 15.08 2.19 0.85
N PRO A 106 14.82 2.58 2.11
CA PRO A 106 15.88 2.98 3.02
C PRO A 106 16.92 1.87 3.15
N PHE A 107 18.17 2.27 3.30
CA PHE A 107 19.24 1.30 3.59
C PHE A 107 18.92 0.53 4.87
N PHE A 108 19.11 -0.76 4.84
CA PHE A 108 18.91 -1.67 5.97
C PHE A 108 20.09 -2.64 6.08
N ASP A 109 20.83 -2.53 7.18
CA ASP A 109 21.85 -3.50 7.54
C ASP A 109 21.23 -4.51 8.52
N ARG A 110 21.02 -5.73 8.04
CA ARG A 110 20.42 -6.82 8.83
C ARG A 110 21.28 -7.28 10.01
N ASP A 111 22.58 -7.00 9.97
CA ASP A 111 23.55 -7.42 10.99
C ASP A 111 23.87 -6.26 11.97
N ALA A 112 23.31 -5.08 11.76
CA ALA A 112 23.50 -3.94 12.65
C ALA A 112 22.83 -4.17 14.02
N GLU A 113 23.50 -3.71 15.08
CA GLU A 113 22.94 -3.72 16.44
C GLU A 113 21.97 -2.56 16.68
N GLU A 114 22.15 -1.46 15.95
CA GLU A 114 21.32 -0.27 16.02
C GLU A 114 21.08 0.30 14.63
N ILE A 115 19.83 0.62 14.31
CA ILE A 115 19.42 1.25 13.05
C ILE A 115 18.48 2.41 13.37
N THR A 116 18.77 3.56 12.78
CA THR A 116 17.87 4.72 12.82
C THR A 116 17.09 4.81 11.53
N TYR A 117 15.77 4.72 11.63
CA TYR A 117 14.85 5.06 10.55
C TYR A 117 14.39 6.50 10.71
N ASP A 118 14.51 7.27 9.65
CA ASP A 118 13.97 8.62 9.59
C ASP A 118 12.48 8.65 9.18
N LEU A 119 11.96 9.82 8.87
CA LEU A 119 10.58 10.02 8.41
C LEU A 119 10.34 9.42 7.01
N TRP A 120 11.40 9.19 6.21
CA TRP A 120 11.31 8.90 4.79
C TRP A 120 11.41 7.40 4.50
N HIS A 121 10.24 6.75 4.41
CA HIS A 121 10.12 5.35 4.04
C HIS A 121 8.81 5.09 3.28
N GLY A 122 8.72 3.95 2.58
CA GLY A 122 7.55 3.59 1.80
C GLY A 122 7.18 4.66 0.76
N TYR A 123 5.88 4.95 0.62
CA TYR A 123 5.40 5.91 -0.38
C TYR A 123 5.86 7.35 -0.11
N THR A 124 6.08 7.75 1.15
CA THR A 124 6.52 9.11 1.47
C THR A 124 7.94 9.38 0.96
N LYS A 125 8.84 8.38 1.02
CA LYS A 125 10.18 8.46 0.43
C LYS A 125 10.12 8.53 -1.08
N LEU A 126 9.42 7.59 -1.72
CA LEU A 126 9.36 7.50 -3.17
C LEU A 126 8.73 8.74 -3.80
N GLU A 127 7.67 9.28 -3.20
CA GLU A 127 7.02 10.51 -3.66
C GLU A 127 7.94 11.74 -3.53
N ARG A 128 8.67 11.84 -2.42
CA ARG A 128 9.68 12.91 -2.21
C ARG A 128 10.78 12.86 -3.27
N GLU A 129 11.26 11.67 -3.59
CA GLU A 129 12.33 11.45 -4.57
C GLU A 129 11.85 11.41 -6.03
N GLY A 130 10.53 11.51 -6.26
CA GLY A 130 9.95 11.42 -7.59
C GLY A 130 10.07 10.03 -8.24
N ILE A 131 10.23 8.97 -7.43
CA ILE A 131 10.41 7.60 -7.89
C ILE A 131 9.06 6.91 -8.01
N ALA A 132 8.71 6.45 -9.22
CA ALA A 132 7.50 5.68 -9.44
C ALA A 132 7.63 4.26 -8.87
N PRO A 133 6.75 3.83 -7.95
CA PRO A 133 6.76 2.46 -7.44
C PRO A 133 6.33 1.46 -8.53
N ARG A 134 6.53 0.16 -8.25
CA ARG A 134 5.87 -0.90 -9.03
C ARG A 134 4.39 -0.98 -8.67
N TYR A 135 4.10 -1.08 -7.38
CA TYR A 135 2.75 -0.97 -6.84
C TYR A 135 2.75 0.08 -5.73
N ALA A 136 1.89 1.08 -5.88
CA ALA A 136 1.75 2.15 -4.91
C ALA A 136 1.18 1.65 -3.58
N PHE A 137 1.40 2.37 -2.50
CA PHE A 137 0.67 2.15 -1.26
C PHE A 137 -0.84 2.26 -1.52
N GLY A 138 -1.60 1.32 -1.00
CA GLY A 138 -3.05 1.26 -1.23
C GLY A 138 -3.46 0.65 -2.58
N HIS A 139 -2.50 0.18 -3.43
CA HIS A 139 -2.83 -0.50 -4.68
C HIS A 139 -3.57 -1.81 -4.43
N GLY A 140 -4.57 -2.09 -5.25
CA GLY A 140 -5.29 -3.35 -5.31
C GLY A 140 -6.26 -3.33 -6.48
N LEU A 141 -6.31 -4.43 -7.22
CA LEU A 141 -7.26 -4.63 -8.32
C LEU A 141 -8.54 -5.26 -7.80
N SER A 142 -9.60 -5.09 -8.55
CA SER A 142 -10.93 -5.66 -8.33
C SER A 142 -11.43 -6.27 -9.64
N TYR A 143 -12.45 -7.10 -9.60
CA TYR A 143 -13.18 -7.52 -10.79
C TYR A 143 -14.14 -6.43 -11.29
N ALA A 144 -14.48 -5.47 -10.42
CA ALA A 144 -15.17 -4.24 -10.80
C ALA A 144 -14.18 -3.11 -11.11
N THR A 145 -14.67 -2.08 -11.75
CA THR A 145 -13.96 -0.82 -11.98
C THR A 145 -14.66 0.31 -11.24
N PHE A 146 -13.90 1.29 -10.75
CA PHE A 146 -14.46 2.40 -9.97
C PHE A 146 -14.04 3.74 -10.56
N ALA A 147 -14.99 4.68 -10.60
CA ALA A 147 -14.75 6.06 -10.97
C ALA A 147 -14.93 6.97 -9.75
N TYR A 148 -14.01 7.92 -9.58
CA TYR A 148 -14.04 8.91 -8.52
C TYR A 148 -14.39 10.27 -9.08
N SER A 149 -15.23 11.03 -8.37
CA SER A 149 -15.66 12.36 -8.78
C SER A 149 -16.07 13.22 -7.59
N ALA A 150 -16.33 14.50 -7.83
CA ALA A 150 -16.88 15.43 -6.85
C ALA A 150 -16.12 15.45 -5.51
N LEU A 151 -14.78 15.44 -5.54
CA LEU A 151 -13.96 15.62 -4.34
C LEU A 151 -14.19 17.04 -3.81
N ASN A 152 -14.59 17.13 -2.56
CA ASN A 152 -14.80 18.39 -1.85
C ASN A 152 -14.09 18.32 -0.49
N ALA A 153 -13.52 19.46 -0.05
CA ALA A 153 -12.92 19.62 1.26
C ALA A 153 -13.27 20.99 1.83
N ARG A 154 -13.54 21.03 3.14
CA ARG A 154 -13.80 22.28 3.86
C ARG A 154 -13.30 22.19 5.29
N VAL A 155 -12.91 23.31 5.87
CA VAL A 155 -12.65 23.40 7.33
C VAL A 155 -13.98 23.44 8.06
N ALA A 156 -14.10 22.65 9.11
CA ALA A 156 -15.26 22.61 9.98
C ALA A 156 -14.75 22.48 11.44
N GLY A 157 -14.73 23.60 12.17
CA GLY A 157 -14.14 23.66 13.52
C GLY A 157 -12.66 23.27 13.49
N GLU A 158 -12.28 22.30 14.30
CA GLU A 158 -10.90 21.79 14.39
C GLU A 158 -10.66 20.55 13.50
N ALA A 159 -11.30 20.50 12.32
CA ALA A 159 -11.14 19.41 11.38
C ALA A 159 -11.28 19.86 9.93
N ILE A 160 -10.74 19.05 9.01
CA ILE A 160 -11.06 19.11 7.59
C ILE A 160 -12.10 18.02 7.31
N GLU A 161 -13.28 18.40 6.84
CA GLU A 161 -14.27 17.48 6.31
C GLU A 161 -14.03 17.27 4.83
N VAL A 162 -13.95 16.01 4.42
CA VAL A 162 -13.70 15.59 3.04
C VAL A 162 -14.83 14.69 2.58
N SER A 163 -15.28 14.87 1.34
CA SER A 163 -16.23 13.98 0.69
C SER A 163 -15.82 13.72 -0.75
N VAL A 164 -16.03 12.50 -1.21
CA VAL A 164 -15.77 12.09 -2.59
C VAL A 164 -16.82 11.09 -3.05
N ALA A 165 -17.32 11.24 -4.27
CA ALA A 165 -18.23 10.29 -4.89
C ALA A 165 -17.42 9.14 -5.52
N VAL A 166 -17.87 7.91 -5.28
CA VAL A 166 -17.30 6.68 -5.85
C VAL A 166 -18.42 5.92 -6.55
N ARG A 167 -18.25 5.61 -7.82
CA ARG A 167 -19.19 4.85 -8.62
C ARG A 167 -18.58 3.53 -9.08
N ASN A 168 -19.30 2.45 -8.93
CA ASN A 168 -18.97 1.20 -9.60
C ASN A 168 -19.35 1.31 -11.09
N THR A 169 -18.36 1.29 -11.97
CA THR A 169 -18.54 1.35 -13.43
C THR A 169 -18.39 -0.01 -14.10
N GLY A 170 -18.16 -1.07 -13.31
CA GLY A 170 -18.09 -2.46 -13.76
C GLY A 170 -19.45 -3.16 -13.69
N ASP A 171 -19.44 -4.44 -14.06
CA ASP A 171 -20.63 -5.26 -14.21
C ASP A 171 -20.89 -6.18 -13.00
N VAL A 172 -20.00 -6.18 -12.00
CA VAL A 172 -20.13 -7.00 -10.79
C VAL A 172 -20.21 -6.12 -9.53
N ALA A 173 -20.97 -6.57 -8.54
CA ALA A 173 -20.99 -5.92 -7.23
C ALA A 173 -19.63 -6.11 -6.55
N ALA A 174 -19.12 -5.05 -5.96
CA ALA A 174 -17.81 -5.09 -5.33
C ALA A 174 -17.65 -4.01 -4.25
N ASP A 175 -16.71 -4.26 -3.36
CA ASP A 175 -16.28 -3.28 -2.38
C ASP A 175 -15.06 -2.49 -2.89
N GLU A 176 -15.07 -1.20 -2.63
CA GLU A 176 -13.89 -0.34 -2.83
C GLU A 176 -13.42 0.24 -1.51
N VAL A 177 -12.10 0.35 -1.34
CA VAL A 177 -11.49 1.01 -0.18
C VAL A 177 -10.97 2.38 -0.62
N VAL A 178 -11.78 3.39 -0.33
CA VAL A 178 -11.48 4.79 -0.60
C VAL A 178 -10.48 5.30 0.41
N GLN A 179 -9.41 5.94 -0.04
CA GLN A 179 -8.33 6.44 0.79
C GLN A 179 -8.28 7.96 0.71
N CYS A 180 -8.14 8.61 1.86
CA CYS A 180 -8.01 10.06 1.99
C CYS A 180 -6.61 10.42 2.50
N TYR A 181 -5.92 11.28 1.75
CA TYR A 181 -4.58 11.75 2.11
C TYR A 181 -4.58 13.26 2.25
N ILE A 182 -3.73 13.76 3.16
CA ILE A 182 -3.51 15.20 3.38
C ILE A 182 -2.03 15.52 3.19
N GLY A 183 -1.74 16.54 2.40
CA GLY A 183 -0.44 17.18 2.28
C GLY A 183 -0.44 18.52 2.98
N ALA A 184 0.39 18.68 4.01
CA ALA A 184 0.55 19.93 4.74
C ALA A 184 1.36 20.97 3.91
N PRO A 185 1.31 22.27 4.25
CA PRO A 185 2.03 23.32 3.54
C PRO A 185 3.53 23.08 3.45
N GLY A 186 4.19 22.62 4.53
CA GLY A 186 5.61 22.31 4.55
C GLY A 186 6.52 23.52 4.53
N VAL A 187 6.06 24.67 5.01
CA VAL A 187 6.81 25.94 5.04
C VAL A 187 7.71 26.01 6.28
N GLU A 188 7.18 25.60 7.44
CA GLU A 188 7.90 25.64 8.71
C GLU A 188 8.76 24.38 8.96
N ALA A 189 8.35 23.25 8.38
CA ALA A 189 9.07 21.98 8.51
C ALA A 189 8.93 21.14 7.24
N GLU A 190 9.96 20.35 6.95
CA GLU A 190 9.90 19.39 5.86
C GLU A 190 8.78 18.36 6.11
N ARG A 191 7.90 18.19 5.13
CA ARG A 191 6.73 17.35 5.21
C ARG A 191 6.67 16.36 4.06
N ALA A 192 6.05 15.22 4.30
CA ALA A 192 5.68 14.32 3.21
C ALA A 192 4.74 15.02 2.23
N VAL A 193 4.85 14.70 0.95
CA VAL A 193 3.96 15.22 -0.12
C VAL A 193 2.50 15.05 0.28
N LYS A 194 2.19 13.90 0.87
CA LYS A 194 0.90 13.58 1.49
C LYS A 194 1.03 12.42 2.47
N GLN A 195 0.09 12.31 3.40
CA GLN A 195 -0.01 11.20 4.35
C GLN A 195 -1.44 10.70 4.41
N LEU A 196 -1.63 9.38 4.50
CA LEU A 196 -2.94 8.78 4.72
C LEU A 196 -3.52 9.27 6.05
N ARG A 197 -4.73 9.81 6.00
CA ARG A 197 -5.46 10.35 7.16
C ARG A 197 -6.81 9.70 7.37
N GLY A 198 -7.26 8.90 6.41
CA GLY A 198 -8.50 8.15 6.55
C GLY A 198 -8.70 7.17 5.41
N PHE A 199 -9.50 6.16 5.66
CA PHE A 199 -10.00 5.25 4.64
C PHE A 199 -11.42 4.80 4.98
N ALA A 200 -12.18 4.44 3.95
CA ALA A 200 -13.54 3.92 4.11
C ALA A 200 -13.78 2.82 3.08
N ARG A 201 -14.38 1.71 3.53
CA ARG A 201 -14.86 0.66 2.65
C ARG A 201 -16.30 0.94 2.27
N VAL A 202 -16.61 0.89 0.99
CA VAL A 202 -17.95 1.10 0.42
C VAL A 202 -18.30 -0.08 -0.47
N SER A 203 -19.50 -0.64 -0.27
CA SER A 203 -20.05 -1.73 -1.10
C SER A 203 -20.94 -1.11 -2.17
N LEU A 204 -20.75 -1.48 -3.43
CA LEU A 204 -21.41 -0.86 -4.58
C LEU A 204 -21.90 -1.94 -5.55
N ALA A 205 -23.19 -1.95 -5.83
CA ALA A 205 -23.75 -2.69 -6.96
C ALA A 205 -23.29 -2.08 -8.31
N PRO A 206 -23.37 -2.79 -9.43
CA PRO A 206 -23.10 -2.23 -10.75
C PRO A 206 -23.89 -0.94 -11.00
N GLY A 207 -23.18 0.11 -11.42
CA GLY A 207 -23.74 1.44 -11.67
C GLY A 207 -24.04 2.29 -10.44
N GLU A 208 -23.96 1.73 -9.24
CA GLU A 208 -24.22 2.44 -7.98
C GLU A 208 -23.13 3.47 -7.65
N THR A 209 -23.54 4.53 -6.97
CA THR A 209 -22.66 5.60 -6.48
C THR A 209 -22.87 5.79 -4.98
N ALA A 210 -21.77 5.82 -4.22
CA ALA A 210 -21.76 6.20 -2.82
C ALA A 210 -20.89 7.42 -2.58
N ILE A 211 -21.12 8.11 -1.46
CA ILE A 211 -20.25 9.22 -1.00
C ILE A 211 -19.44 8.74 0.20
N ALA A 212 -18.13 8.60 0.00
CA ALA A 212 -17.21 8.41 1.10
C ALA A 212 -16.95 9.75 1.80
N ARG A 213 -16.95 9.74 3.14
CA ARG A 213 -16.77 10.94 3.98
C ARG A 213 -15.67 10.69 4.99
N PHE A 214 -14.86 11.73 5.23
CA PHE A 214 -13.78 11.70 6.20
C PHE A 214 -13.80 12.97 7.03
N THR A 215 -13.50 12.83 8.31
CA THR A 215 -13.24 13.94 9.23
C THR A 215 -11.80 13.82 9.71
N VAL A 216 -10.94 14.71 9.22
CA VAL A 216 -9.52 14.71 9.56
C VAL A 216 -9.27 15.78 10.61
N ALA A 217 -9.11 15.39 11.86
CA ALA A 217 -8.87 16.30 12.96
C ALA A 217 -7.52 17.03 12.79
N HIS A 218 -7.48 18.31 13.11
CA HIS A 218 -6.27 19.15 13.05
C HIS A 218 -5.12 18.55 13.87
N ASP A 219 -5.41 17.92 15.01
CA ASP A 219 -4.40 17.27 15.85
C ASP A 219 -3.60 16.19 15.10
N THR A 220 -4.21 15.48 14.16
CA THR A 220 -3.52 14.45 13.36
C THR A 220 -2.55 15.03 12.33
N MET A 221 -2.62 16.34 12.07
CA MET A 221 -1.79 17.07 11.10
C MET A 221 -0.71 17.92 11.78
N ARG A 222 -0.74 18.02 13.12
CA ARG A 222 0.29 18.74 13.89
C ARG A 222 1.66 18.09 13.72
N TRP A 223 2.68 18.91 13.83
CA TRP A 223 4.07 18.48 13.85
C TRP A 223 4.78 18.93 15.11
N ARG A 224 5.90 18.29 15.42
CA ARG A 224 6.66 18.58 16.64
C ARG A 224 7.67 19.69 16.41
N ALA A 225 7.40 20.87 16.95
CA ALA A 225 8.32 22.01 16.97
C ALA A 225 9.03 22.07 18.32
N GLY A 226 10.17 21.41 18.46
CA GLY A 226 10.84 21.27 19.74
C GLY A 226 10.00 20.44 20.73
N ARG A 227 9.45 21.09 21.76
CA ARG A 227 8.59 20.45 22.78
C ARG A 227 7.09 20.65 22.52
N GLU A 228 6.71 21.46 21.55
CA GLU A 228 5.32 21.83 21.26
C GLU A 228 4.80 21.12 20.04
N TRP A 229 3.48 20.85 20.02
CA TRP A 229 2.76 20.40 18.84
C TRP A 229 2.13 21.60 18.16
N ARG A 230 2.46 21.84 16.89
CA ARG A 230 1.96 22.96 16.10
C ARG A 230 1.21 22.48 14.88
N LEU A 231 0.11 23.16 14.58
CA LEU A 231 -0.54 23.10 13.28
C LEU A 231 0.03 24.25 12.44
N GLU A 232 0.53 23.92 11.28
CA GLU A 232 1.06 24.92 10.34
C GLU A 232 -0.10 25.58 9.60
N PRO A 233 -0.27 26.92 9.67
CA PRO A 233 -1.31 27.59 8.90
C PRO A 233 -0.97 27.60 7.39
N GLY A 234 -2.00 27.56 6.54
CA GLY A 234 -1.83 27.67 5.09
C GLY A 234 -2.63 26.65 4.30
N THR A 235 -2.26 26.50 3.03
CA THR A 235 -2.98 25.66 2.06
C THR A 235 -2.65 24.19 2.24
N TYR A 236 -3.62 23.41 2.68
CA TYR A 236 -3.54 21.95 2.75
C TYR A 236 -4.08 21.32 1.47
N ARG A 237 -3.30 20.43 0.87
CA ARG A 237 -3.72 19.64 -0.29
C ARG A 237 -4.47 18.40 0.20
N VAL A 238 -5.64 18.15 -0.36
CA VAL A 238 -6.49 17.03 -0.03
C VAL A 238 -6.60 16.10 -1.22
N TYR A 239 -6.36 14.81 -0.98
CA TYR A 239 -6.43 13.80 -2.02
C TYR A 239 -7.39 12.69 -1.60
N ALA A 240 -8.19 12.17 -2.54
CA ALA A 240 -9.00 10.97 -2.30
C ALA A 240 -9.05 10.08 -3.54
N GLY A 241 -8.92 8.77 -3.32
CA GLY A 241 -8.89 7.79 -4.41
C GLY A 241 -8.60 6.37 -3.94
N GLY A 242 -8.31 5.49 -4.89
CA GLY A 242 -8.11 4.05 -4.64
C GLY A 242 -6.69 3.66 -4.21
N SER A 243 -5.72 4.56 -4.31
CA SER A 243 -4.33 4.33 -3.87
C SER A 243 -3.59 5.67 -3.76
N SER A 244 -2.37 5.67 -3.20
CA SER A 244 -1.54 6.87 -3.14
C SER A 244 -1.21 7.46 -4.52
N ALA A 245 -1.19 6.66 -5.57
CA ALA A 245 -0.90 7.10 -6.95
C ALA A 245 -2.16 7.46 -7.75
N ALA A 246 -3.34 7.01 -7.34
CA ALA A 246 -4.59 7.19 -8.07
C ALA A 246 -5.61 7.97 -7.23
N CYS A 247 -5.44 9.28 -7.16
CA CYS A 247 -6.29 10.19 -6.38
C CYS A 247 -6.73 11.41 -7.21
N LEU A 248 -7.95 11.88 -6.91
CA LEU A 248 -8.35 13.25 -7.18
C LEU A 248 -7.67 14.18 -6.18
N GLN A 249 -7.55 15.45 -6.51
CA GLN A 249 -6.93 16.48 -5.66
C GLN A 249 -7.80 17.73 -5.56
N THR A 250 -7.85 18.32 -4.38
CA THR A 250 -8.35 19.67 -4.10
C THR A 250 -7.48 20.31 -3.01
N SER A 251 -7.83 21.50 -2.55
CA SER A 251 -7.13 22.19 -1.47
C SER A 251 -8.10 22.94 -0.55
N VAL A 252 -7.63 23.23 0.66
CA VAL A 252 -8.36 23.99 1.69
C VAL A 252 -7.38 24.81 2.53
N GLU A 253 -7.78 26.00 2.94
CA GLU A 253 -7.00 26.85 3.86
C GLU A 253 -7.31 26.48 5.32
N VAL A 254 -6.27 26.27 6.14
CA VAL A 254 -6.36 25.94 7.58
C VAL A 254 -5.62 26.99 8.42
#